data_0a634d5df5a49c7d8e9898911863e385
#
_entry.id   0a634d5df5a49c7d8e9898911863e385
#
_cell.length_a   1.000
_cell.length_b   1.000
_cell.length_c   1.000
_cell.angle_alpha   90.00
_cell.angle_beta   90.00
_cell.angle_gamma   90.00
#
_symmetry.space_group_name_H-M   'P 1'
#
loop_
_entity.id
_entity.type
_entity.pdbx_description
1 polymer ?
#
loop_
_entity_poly.entity_id
_entity_poly.type
_entity_poly.pdbx_seq_one_letter_code
_entity_poly.pdbx_strand_id
1 'polypeptide(L)'
;LTDLTRGFTALHHTLSQVFSTVVGYTATIPAFGGPWSFLIASNGHTDPCTLDPAVVDQRLAERVGTPMGHYDGISHQGMFALPKPLRAALESETWIVTEEHSLLVP
;
A
#
# COMPACT_ATOMS: atom_id res chain seq x y z
N LEU A 1 -14.16 -9.45 -8.40
CA LEU A 1 -12.72 -9.37 -8.07
C LEU A 1 -12.00 -10.57 -8.62
N THR A 2 -10.81 -10.34 -9.16
CA THR A 2 -9.94 -11.41 -9.61
C THR A 2 -9.19 -12.03 -8.43
N ASP A 3 -8.68 -13.23 -8.62
CA ASP A 3 -7.86 -13.90 -7.58
C ASP A 3 -6.62 -13.06 -7.21
N LEU A 4 -6.05 -12.32 -8.16
CA LEU A 4 -4.93 -11.42 -7.92
C LEU A 4 -5.30 -10.28 -6.96
N THR A 5 -6.51 -9.72 -7.13
CA THR A 5 -7.02 -8.69 -6.21
C THR A 5 -7.22 -9.28 -4.82
N ARG A 6 -7.73 -10.49 -4.72
CA ARG A 6 -7.94 -11.15 -3.44
C ARG A 6 -6.63 -11.49 -2.74
N GLY A 7 -5.56 -11.75 -3.48
CA GLY A 7 -4.24 -11.89 -2.89
C GLY A 7 -3.82 -10.67 -2.10
N PHE A 8 -4.01 -9.48 -2.67
CA PHE A 8 -3.72 -8.21 -2.01
C PHE A 8 -4.60 -8.00 -0.76
N THR A 9 -5.90 -8.18 -0.90
CA THR A 9 -6.85 -7.96 0.22
C THR A 9 -6.63 -8.96 1.35
N ALA A 10 -6.36 -10.22 1.04
CA ALA A 10 -6.09 -11.25 2.04
C ALA A 10 -4.81 -10.95 2.82
N LEU A 11 -3.75 -10.52 2.15
CA LEU A 11 -2.49 -10.12 2.81
C LEU A 11 -2.71 -8.89 3.70
N HIS A 12 -3.45 -7.90 3.24
CA HIS A 12 -3.80 -6.73 4.04
C HIS A 12 -4.52 -7.14 5.31
N HIS A 13 -5.54 -7.97 5.18
CA HIS A 13 -6.31 -8.45 6.33
C HIS A 13 -5.46 -9.24 7.31
N THR A 14 -4.62 -10.15 6.79
CA THR A 14 -3.71 -10.97 7.60
C THR A 14 -2.73 -10.10 8.40
N LEU A 15 -2.10 -9.12 7.75
CA LEU A 15 -1.18 -8.22 8.42
C LEU A 15 -1.89 -7.36 9.48
N SER A 16 -3.15 -7.01 9.25
CA SER A 16 -3.96 -6.25 10.20
C SER A 16 -4.21 -6.98 11.53
N GLN A 17 -4.03 -8.30 11.56
CA GLN A 17 -4.15 -9.08 12.79
C GLN A 17 -2.90 -8.95 13.68
N VAL A 18 -1.78 -8.51 13.12
CA VAL A 18 -0.49 -8.45 13.80
C VAL A 18 -0.01 -7.01 14.01
N PHE A 19 -0.22 -6.15 13.02
CA PHE A 19 0.25 -4.77 13.05
C PHE A 19 -0.90 -3.80 13.29
N SER A 20 -0.63 -2.72 14.02
CA SER A 20 -1.63 -1.69 14.31
C SER A 20 -1.98 -0.82 13.10
N THR A 21 -1.03 -0.64 12.18
CA THR A 21 -1.21 0.14 10.96
C THR A 21 -0.85 -0.70 9.76
N VAL A 22 -1.80 -0.90 8.85
CA VAL A 22 -1.57 -1.56 7.57
C VAL A 22 -2.24 -0.72 6.49
N VAL A 23 -1.46 -0.23 5.55
CA VAL A 23 -1.96 0.59 4.44
C VAL A 23 -1.50 0.03 3.11
N GLY A 24 -2.36 0.14 2.11
CA GLY A 24 -2.06 -0.25 0.75
C GLY A 24 -1.80 0.94 -0.13
N TYR A 25 -0.89 0.79 -1.07
CA TYR A 25 -0.65 1.79 -2.10
C TYR A 25 -0.34 1.13 -3.43
N THR A 26 -0.45 1.91 -4.50
CA THR A 26 -0.13 1.45 -5.85
C THR A 26 0.96 2.32 -6.44
N ALA A 27 1.82 1.70 -7.23
CA ALA A 27 2.83 2.42 -8.00
C ALA A 27 2.97 1.78 -9.37
N THR A 28 3.18 2.61 -10.39
CA THR A 28 3.41 2.12 -11.74
C THR A 28 4.86 1.69 -11.87
N ILE A 29 5.06 0.44 -12.24
CA ILE A 29 6.38 -0.13 -12.48
C ILE A 29 6.48 -0.40 -13.99
N PRO A 30 7.16 0.45 -14.76
CA PRO A 30 7.20 0.30 -16.23
C PRO A 30 7.69 -1.06 -16.69
N ALA A 31 8.65 -1.65 -15.98
CA ALA A 31 9.18 -2.98 -16.31
C ALA A 31 8.13 -4.09 -16.17
N PHE A 32 7.08 -3.86 -15.38
CA PHE A 32 6.02 -4.86 -15.17
C PHE A 32 4.74 -4.53 -15.96
N GLY A 33 4.74 -3.48 -16.74
CA GLY A 33 3.66 -3.15 -17.66
C GLY A 33 2.45 -2.49 -17.03
N GLY A 34 2.51 -2.00 -15.81
CA GLY A 34 1.37 -1.32 -15.20
C GLY A 34 1.49 -1.09 -13.70
N PRO A 35 0.39 -0.72 -13.04
CA PRO A 35 0.38 -0.49 -11.60
C PRO A 35 0.50 -1.79 -10.83
N TRP A 36 1.30 -1.76 -9.78
CA TRP A 36 1.45 -2.83 -8.81
C TRP A 36 1.03 -2.35 -7.44
N SER A 37 0.50 -3.29 -6.65
CA SER A 37 0.03 -3.00 -5.30
C SER A 37 1.06 -3.42 -4.27
N PHE A 38 1.19 -2.58 -3.23
CA PHE A 38 2.14 -2.79 -2.13
C PHE A 38 1.44 -2.57 -0.80
N LEU A 39 1.97 -3.17 0.26
CA LEU A 39 1.47 -3.01 1.61
C LEU A 39 2.59 -2.52 2.53
N ILE A 40 2.25 -1.57 3.40
CA ILE A 40 3.11 -1.14 4.49
C ILE A 40 2.43 -1.54 5.79
N ALA A 41 3.13 -2.30 6.63
CA ALA A 41 2.65 -2.71 7.94
C ALA A 41 3.60 -2.18 9.02
N SER A 42 3.04 -1.59 10.07
CA SER A 42 3.81 -0.96 11.11
C SER A 42 3.06 -0.92 12.43
N ASN A 43 3.79 -0.95 13.54
CA ASN A 43 3.26 -0.65 14.87
C ASN A 43 3.58 0.79 15.29
N GLY A 44 4.12 1.60 14.39
CA GLY A 44 4.43 2.99 14.63
C GLY A 44 3.19 3.88 14.68
N HIS A 45 3.39 5.11 15.13
CA HIS A 45 2.30 6.08 15.28
C HIS A 45 2.03 6.89 14.02
N THR A 46 2.94 6.87 13.05
CA THR A 46 2.79 7.62 11.81
C THR A 46 2.10 6.76 10.76
N ASP A 47 0.96 7.21 10.27
CA ASP A 47 0.28 6.59 9.14
C ASP A 47 0.77 7.25 7.84
N PRO A 48 1.45 6.52 6.95
CA PRO A 48 1.94 7.10 5.69
C PRO A 48 0.83 7.69 4.83
N CYS A 49 -0.39 7.18 4.96
CA CYS A 49 -1.54 7.62 4.19
C CYS A 49 -2.00 9.04 4.55
N THR A 50 -1.74 9.48 5.78
CA THR A 50 -2.21 10.76 6.30
C THR A 50 -1.15 11.86 6.29
N LEU A 51 0.03 11.60 5.76
CA LEU A 51 1.09 12.60 5.67
C LEU A 51 0.71 13.73 4.70
N ASP A 52 0.87 14.95 5.17
CA ASP A 52 0.69 16.14 4.31
C ASP A 52 1.76 16.14 3.22
N PRO A 53 1.41 16.43 1.95
CA PRO A 53 2.39 16.51 0.88
C PRO A 53 3.59 17.43 1.17
N ALA A 54 3.37 18.54 1.84
CA ALA A 54 4.44 19.46 2.22
C ALA A 54 5.43 18.83 3.20
N VAL A 55 4.95 17.99 4.12
CA VAL A 55 5.80 17.27 5.06
C VAL A 55 6.67 16.25 4.32
N VAL A 56 6.10 15.55 3.36
CA VAL A 56 6.86 14.60 2.53
C VAL A 56 7.97 15.33 1.77
N ASP A 57 7.65 16.45 1.12
CA ASP A 57 8.63 17.24 0.38
C ASP A 57 9.76 17.75 1.28
N GLN A 58 9.41 18.21 2.49
CA GLN A 58 10.39 18.67 3.47
C GLN A 58 11.35 17.55 3.88
N ARG A 59 10.82 16.37 4.17
CA ARG A 59 11.64 15.21 4.56
C ARG A 59 12.55 14.76 3.42
N LEU A 60 12.07 14.79 2.18
CA LEU A 60 12.89 14.47 1.02
C LEU A 60 14.05 15.45 0.86
N ALA A 61 13.78 16.74 1.02
CA ALA A 61 14.82 17.78 0.93
C ALA A 61 15.89 17.58 2.03
N GLU A 62 15.48 17.24 3.25
CA GLU A 62 16.39 17.05 4.38
C GLU A 62 17.19 15.76 4.31
N ARG A 63 16.59 14.68 3.84
CA ARG A 63 17.17 13.32 3.93
C ARG A 63 17.82 12.84 2.65
N VAL A 64 17.29 13.25 1.48
CA VAL A 64 17.81 12.84 0.18
C VAL A 64 18.75 13.89 -0.39
N GLY A 65 18.41 15.16 -0.28
CA GLY A 65 19.27 16.27 -0.67
C GLY A 65 19.33 16.58 -2.17
N THR A 66 18.78 15.71 -3.01
CA THR A 66 18.71 15.92 -4.45
C THR A 66 17.27 15.77 -4.93
N PRO A 67 16.82 16.55 -5.92
CA PRO A 67 15.48 16.38 -6.48
C PRO A 67 15.29 14.99 -7.07
N MET A 68 14.13 14.39 -6.81
CA MET A 68 13.74 13.11 -7.39
C MET A 68 12.95 13.36 -8.68
N GLY A 69 13.18 12.53 -9.69
CA GLY A 69 12.55 12.72 -10.99
C GLY A 69 11.08 12.35 -11.06
N HIS A 70 10.59 11.56 -10.11
CA HIS A 70 9.23 10.99 -10.17
C HIS A 70 8.43 11.18 -8.88
N TYR A 71 9.05 11.08 -7.73
CA TYR A 71 8.37 11.03 -6.44
C TYR A 71 8.45 12.35 -5.69
N ASP A 72 7.29 12.83 -5.21
CA ASP A 72 7.15 14.00 -4.35
C ASP A 72 5.94 13.84 -3.43
N GLY A 73 5.61 14.87 -2.66
CA GLY A 73 4.49 14.83 -1.73
C GLY A 73 3.14 14.60 -2.39
N ILE A 74 2.90 15.19 -3.55
CA ILE A 74 1.64 15.00 -4.28
C ILE A 74 1.54 13.58 -4.81
N SER A 75 2.61 13.05 -5.39
CA SER A 75 2.66 11.66 -5.85
C SER A 75 2.44 10.68 -4.71
N HIS A 76 3.05 10.95 -3.55
CA HIS A 76 2.86 10.14 -2.34
C HIS A 76 1.39 10.04 -1.97
N GLN A 77 0.69 11.16 -1.90
CA GLN A 77 -0.73 11.20 -1.58
C GLN A 77 -1.56 10.39 -2.58
N GLY A 78 -1.28 10.53 -3.87
CA GLY A 78 -1.98 9.79 -4.93
C GLY A 78 -1.78 8.30 -4.88
N MET A 79 -0.61 7.83 -4.44
CA MET A 79 -0.31 6.39 -4.35
C MET A 79 -1.21 5.65 -3.36
N PHE A 80 -1.72 6.33 -2.33
CA PHE A 80 -2.62 5.75 -1.33
C PHE A 80 -4.10 5.94 -1.67
N ALA A 81 -4.43 6.61 -2.77
CA ALA A 81 -5.81 6.81 -3.23
C ALA A 81 -6.28 5.60 -4.04
N LEU A 82 -6.65 4.54 -3.35
CA LEU A 82 -7.10 3.30 -3.98
C LEU A 82 -8.50 3.46 -4.58
N PRO A 83 -8.79 2.75 -5.71
CA PRO A 83 -10.12 2.78 -6.30
C PRO A 83 -11.22 2.30 -5.34
N LYS A 84 -12.41 2.84 -5.51
CA LYS A 84 -13.55 2.52 -4.64
C LYS A 84 -13.82 1.01 -4.51
N PRO A 85 -13.85 0.21 -5.61
CA PRO A 85 -14.08 -1.23 -5.49
C PRO A 85 -13.03 -1.93 -4.65
N LEU A 86 -11.77 -1.50 -4.77
CA LEU A 86 -10.68 -2.10 -3.99
C LEU A 86 -10.80 -1.75 -2.52
N ARG A 87 -11.16 -0.50 -2.19
CA ARG A 87 -11.42 -0.11 -0.80
C ARG A 87 -12.53 -0.93 -0.17
N ALA A 88 -13.63 -1.16 -0.90
CA ALA A 88 -14.73 -1.99 -0.43
C ALA A 88 -14.28 -3.44 -0.21
N ALA A 89 -13.47 -3.98 -1.10
CA ALA A 89 -12.94 -5.33 -0.98
C ALA A 89 -12.02 -5.49 0.25
N LEU A 90 -11.22 -4.48 0.56
CA LEU A 90 -10.38 -4.47 1.76
C LEU A 90 -11.21 -4.52 3.04
N GLU A 91 -12.31 -3.76 3.09
CA GLU A 91 -13.20 -3.73 4.25
C GLU A 91 -13.93 -5.05 4.48
N SER A 92 -14.26 -5.76 3.41
CA SER A 92 -15.05 -7.00 3.48
C SER A 92 -14.21 -8.28 3.57
N GLU A 93 -12.89 -8.19 3.45
CA GLU A 93 -12.02 -9.37 3.41
C GLU A 93 -11.94 -10.06 4.77
N THR A 94 -12.05 -11.39 4.75
CA THR A 94 -12.00 -12.22 5.94
C THR A 94 -10.91 -13.31 5.89
N TRP A 95 -10.27 -13.48 4.73
CA TRP A 95 -9.26 -14.52 4.57
C TRP A 95 -7.98 -14.18 5.31
N ILE A 96 -7.58 -15.05 6.24
CA ILE A 96 -6.29 -14.97 6.92
C ILE A 96 -5.37 -16.00 6.28
N VAL A 97 -4.25 -15.54 5.75
CA VAL A 97 -3.28 -16.40 5.09
C VAL A 97 -2.45 -17.14 6.14
N THR A 98 -2.46 -18.47 6.07
CA THR A 98 -1.70 -19.36 6.95
C THR A 98 -1.05 -20.46 6.11
N GLU A 99 -0.21 -21.29 6.73
CA GLU A 99 0.36 -22.45 6.03
C GLU A 99 -0.72 -23.40 5.52
N GLU A 100 -1.83 -23.53 6.26
CA GLU A 100 -2.96 -24.40 5.91
C GLU A 100 -3.87 -23.78 4.86
N HIS A 101 -3.93 -22.45 4.80
CA HIS A 101 -4.76 -21.68 3.88
C HIS A 101 -3.89 -20.65 3.16
N SER A 102 -2.89 -21.16 2.44
CA SER A 102 -1.93 -20.32 1.73
C SER A 102 -2.53 -19.69 0.48
N LEU A 103 -1.90 -18.59 0.06
CA LEU A 103 -2.19 -17.97 -1.23
C LEU A 103 -1.60 -18.87 -2.33
N LEU A 104 -2.41 -19.80 -2.80
CA LEU A 104 -2.08 -20.53 -4.02
C LEU A 104 -2.53 -19.70 -5.19
N VAL A 105 -1.58 -19.10 -5.86
CA VAL A 105 -1.83 -18.45 -7.15
C VAL A 105 -1.60 -19.48 -8.21
N PRO A 106 -2.67 -19.95 -8.90
CA PRO A 106 -2.51 -20.92 -9.97
C PRO A 106 -1.65 -20.39 -11.09
#